data_ed65e89d2f4d3fadc040d17a27c3d871
#
_entry.id   ed65e89d2f4d3fadc040d17a27c3d871
#
_cell.length_a   1.000
_cell.length_b   1.000
_cell.length_c   1.000
_cell.angle_alpha   90.00
_cell.angle_beta   90.00
_cell.angle_gamma   90.00
#
_symmetry.space_group_name_H-M   'P 1'
#
loop_
_entity.id
_entity.type
_entity.pdbx_description
1 polymer ?
#
loop_
_entity_poly.entity_id
_entity_poly.type
_entity_poly.pdbx_seq_one_letter_code
_entity_poly.pdbx_strand_id
1 'polypeptide(L)'
;MNVSMTHRARHIRFARDLITVILGLGLLLILAFPFIWVVLISFRPDKEIFTRTFQLFTSVTLENYYTLLQNSPFPNYLRNSLVVCTISTVAAVTISLITAYGFSRNRDFRGRGLLLILVICTQLFPYVILITPLYSMFFAVGLINNPLSLVLSYTAMNLPFAIYLLLGYLDTIPQDLDEAAKLDGASTIQIIFKVILPIAWPGVVTVAVNAFVSAWDEFLFALTLMTADENKTVPVGLAGFFGEYTTQWNLVMTASVISTLPTLVLFMLLQRKLVSDLAAGAVKL
;
A
#
# COMPACT_ATOMS: atom_id res chain seq x y z
N MET A 1 18.44 -39.58 -40.32
CA MET A 1 17.01 -39.61 -39.98
C MET A 1 16.65 -38.72 -38.75
N ASN A 2 17.43 -37.69 -38.43
CA ASN A 2 17.26 -36.89 -37.18
C ASN A 2 16.91 -35.39 -37.37
N VAL A 3 16.76 -34.92 -38.62
CA VAL A 3 16.50 -33.48 -38.90
C VAL A 3 15.02 -33.13 -38.85
N SER A 4 14.14 -34.07 -39.16
CA SER A 4 12.68 -33.85 -39.20
C SER A 4 12.03 -33.79 -37.79
N MET A 5 12.62 -34.47 -36.80
CA MET A 5 12.11 -34.43 -35.42
C MET A 5 12.36 -33.09 -34.75
N THR A 6 13.44 -32.38 -35.05
CA THR A 6 13.77 -31.07 -34.50
C THR A 6 12.83 -29.97 -35.01
N HIS A 7 12.43 -29.99 -36.28
CA HIS A 7 11.49 -29.03 -36.87
C HIS A 7 10.07 -29.14 -36.26
N ARG A 8 9.55 -30.35 -36.12
CA ARG A 8 8.23 -30.60 -35.54
C ARG A 8 8.16 -30.21 -34.07
N ALA A 9 9.21 -30.50 -33.31
CA ALA A 9 9.32 -30.08 -31.88
C ALA A 9 9.40 -28.56 -31.73
N ARG A 10 10.06 -27.87 -32.68
CA ARG A 10 10.18 -26.40 -32.68
C ARG A 10 8.84 -25.75 -33.02
N HIS A 11 8.06 -26.27 -33.97
CA HIS A 11 6.71 -25.76 -34.26
C HIS A 11 5.74 -25.99 -33.12
N ILE A 12 5.81 -27.12 -32.42
CA ILE A 12 4.95 -27.38 -31.24
C ILE A 12 5.28 -26.43 -30.10
N ARG A 13 6.55 -26.17 -29.85
CA ARG A 13 6.99 -25.18 -28.82
C ARG A 13 6.51 -23.78 -29.19
N PHE A 14 6.73 -23.35 -30.43
CA PHE A 14 6.29 -22.04 -30.91
C PHE A 14 4.77 -21.86 -30.79
N ALA A 15 3.98 -22.86 -31.20
CA ALA A 15 2.52 -22.83 -31.07
C ALA A 15 2.08 -22.73 -29.59
N ARG A 16 2.72 -23.50 -28.70
CA ARG A 16 2.45 -23.45 -27.26
C ARG A 16 2.79 -22.08 -26.70
N ASP A 17 3.95 -21.54 -27.03
CA ASP A 17 4.41 -20.24 -26.54
C ASP A 17 3.50 -19.11 -27.04
N LEU A 18 3.04 -19.20 -28.31
CA LEU A 18 2.07 -18.26 -28.89
C LEU A 18 0.72 -18.34 -28.15
N ILE A 19 0.20 -19.55 -27.91
CA ILE A 19 -1.05 -19.75 -27.14
C ILE A 19 -0.88 -19.18 -25.72
N THR A 20 0.23 -19.43 -25.05
CA THR A 20 0.50 -18.90 -23.71
C THR A 20 0.52 -17.37 -23.71
N VAL A 21 1.14 -16.75 -24.72
CA VAL A 21 1.15 -15.27 -24.85
C VAL A 21 -0.26 -14.73 -25.11
N ILE A 22 -1.03 -15.36 -26.01
CA ILE A 22 -2.41 -14.93 -26.31
C ILE A 22 -3.30 -15.06 -25.08
N LEU A 23 -3.23 -16.17 -24.37
CA LEU A 23 -3.98 -16.37 -23.12
C LEU A 23 -3.56 -15.37 -22.03
N GLY A 24 -2.25 -15.12 -21.91
CA GLY A 24 -1.72 -14.13 -20.98
C GLY A 24 -2.19 -12.71 -21.28
N LEU A 25 -2.15 -12.30 -22.56
CA LEU A 25 -2.67 -11.01 -23.00
C LEU A 25 -4.19 -10.92 -22.82
N GLY A 26 -4.94 -11.97 -23.13
CA GLY A 26 -6.38 -12.04 -22.90
C GLY A 26 -6.73 -11.85 -21.41
N LEU A 27 -6.03 -12.57 -20.53
CA LEU A 27 -6.21 -12.43 -19.09
C LEU A 27 -5.85 -11.01 -18.61
N LEU A 28 -4.75 -10.46 -19.08
CA LEU A 28 -4.32 -9.10 -18.75
C LEU A 28 -5.37 -8.07 -19.17
N LEU A 29 -5.94 -8.18 -20.38
CA LEU A 29 -7.00 -7.30 -20.85
C LEU A 29 -8.27 -7.41 -20.01
N ILE A 30 -8.66 -8.63 -19.61
CA ILE A 30 -9.82 -8.84 -18.73
C ILE A 30 -9.59 -8.18 -17.37
N LEU A 31 -8.40 -8.35 -16.78
CA LEU A 31 -8.06 -7.75 -15.48
C LEU A 31 -7.89 -6.23 -15.56
N ALA A 32 -7.38 -5.69 -16.66
CA ALA A 32 -7.22 -4.27 -16.87
C ALA A 32 -8.52 -3.55 -17.25
N PHE A 33 -9.50 -4.28 -17.79
CA PHE A 33 -10.75 -3.71 -18.32
C PHE A 33 -11.48 -2.80 -17.31
N PRO A 34 -11.73 -3.19 -16.04
CA PRO A 34 -12.42 -2.32 -15.10
C PRO A 34 -11.67 -1.02 -14.85
N PHE A 35 -10.34 -1.05 -14.80
CA PHE A 35 -9.53 0.16 -14.61
C PHE A 35 -9.57 1.07 -15.85
N ILE A 36 -9.44 0.48 -17.04
CA ILE A 36 -9.57 1.21 -18.31
C ILE A 36 -10.95 1.85 -18.40
N TRP A 37 -11.99 1.13 -17.98
CA TRP A 37 -13.36 1.63 -17.96
C TRP A 37 -13.54 2.85 -17.05
N VAL A 38 -13.00 2.81 -15.82
CA VAL A 38 -13.00 3.95 -14.88
C VAL A 38 -12.31 5.16 -15.51
N VAL A 39 -11.14 4.96 -16.15
CA VAL A 39 -10.41 6.03 -16.85
C VAL A 39 -11.24 6.60 -18.00
N LEU A 40 -11.87 5.77 -18.82
CA LEU A 40 -12.70 6.24 -19.93
C LEU A 40 -13.91 7.05 -19.45
N ILE A 41 -14.58 6.61 -18.39
CA ILE A 41 -15.74 7.33 -17.83
C ILE A 41 -15.31 8.64 -17.19
N SER A 42 -14.13 8.74 -16.58
CA SER A 42 -13.66 9.99 -15.97
C SER A 42 -13.56 11.16 -16.97
N PHE A 43 -13.44 10.87 -18.27
CA PHE A 43 -13.43 11.87 -19.33
C PHE A 43 -14.80 12.12 -19.97
N ARG A 44 -15.88 11.50 -19.48
CA ARG A 44 -17.24 11.70 -20.03
C ARG A 44 -18.01 12.78 -19.25
N PRO A 45 -18.82 13.59 -19.94
CA PRO A 45 -19.78 14.46 -19.28
C PRO A 45 -20.79 13.62 -18.48
N ASP A 46 -21.21 14.14 -17.32
CA ASP A 46 -22.14 13.44 -16.42
C ASP A 46 -23.42 12.98 -17.11
N LYS A 47 -23.99 13.84 -17.98
CA LYS A 47 -25.21 13.57 -18.75
C LYS A 47 -25.11 12.36 -19.69
N GLU A 48 -23.92 11.95 -20.07
CA GLU A 48 -23.67 10.88 -21.03
C GLU A 48 -23.29 9.55 -20.37
N ILE A 49 -23.04 9.53 -19.07
CA ILE A 49 -22.59 8.30 -18.36
C ILE A 49 -23.64 7.19 -18.43
N PHE A 50 -24.93 7.53 -18.34
CA PHE A 50 -26.05 6.59 -18.32
C PHE A 50 -26.88 6.59 -19.62
N THR A 51 -26.36 7.10 -20.71
CA THR A 51 -27.04 7.00 -22.01
C THR A 51 -27.10 5.54 -22.47
N ARG A 52 -28.25 5.14 -23.05
CA ARG A 52 -28.52 3.74 -23.47
C ARG A 52 -27.61 3.25 -24.60
N THR A 53 -26.89 4.12 -25.26
CA THR A 53 -26.03 3.76 -26.38
C THR A 53 -24.61 3.55 -25.87
N PHE A 54 -24.10 2.32 -26.00
CA PHE A 54 -22.73 1.98 -25.71
C PHE A 54 -21.81 2.62 -26.77
N GLN A 55 -21.49 3.86 -26.59
CA GLN A 55 -20.56 4.62 -27.44
C GLN A 55 -19.28 4.83 -26.66
N LEU A 56 -18.21 4.16 -27.05
CA LEU A 56 -16.89 4.26 -26.39
C LEU A 56 -16.30 5.68 -26.45
N PHE A 57 -16.66 6.46 -27.48
CA PHE A 57 -16.08 7.79 -27.77
C PHE A 57 -17.15 8.76 -28.26
N THR A 58 -17.99 9.31 -27.37
CA THR A 58 -18.96 10.34 -27.77
C THR A 58 -18.44 11.74 -27.59
N SER A 59 -18.03 12.11 -26.40
CA SER A 59 -17.37 13.38 -26.11
C SER A 59 -16.33 13.18 -25.02
N VAL A 60 -15.17 13.76 -25.21
CA VAL A 60 -14.08 13.76 -24.24
C VAL A 60 -14.00 15.13 -23.60
N THR A 61 -14.11 15.21 -22.29
CA THR A 61 -14.01 16.48 -21.54
C THR A 61 -13.01 16.36 -20.38
N LEU A 62 -12.32 17.46 -20.10
CA LEU A 62 -11.50 17.64 -18.91
C LEU A 62 -12.25 18.40 -17.81
N GLU A 63 -13.51 18.75 -18.02
CA GLU A 63 -14.32 19.52 -17.08
C GLU A 63 -14.47 18.83 -15.72
N ASN A 64 -14.57 17.49 -15.70
CA ASN A 64 -14.63 16.72 -14.47
C ASN A 64 -13.37 16.89 -13.62
N TYR A 65 -12.21 16.88 -14.25
CA TYR A 65 -10.92 17.12 -13.59
C TYR A 65 -10.80 18.53 -13.07
N TYR A 66 -11.23 19.52 -13.88
CA TYR A 66 -11.24 20.92 -13.46
C TYR A 66 -12.18 21.12 -12.26
N THR A 67 -13.41 20.60 -12.33
CA THR A 67 -14.39 20.68 -11.25
C THR A 67 -13.90 20.02 -9.98
N LEU A 68 -13.31 18.82 -10.09
CA LEU A 68 -12.77 18.09 -8.95
C LEU A 68 -11.62 18.82 -8.28
N LEU A 69 -10.70 19.42 -9.08
CA LEU A 69 -9.49 20.04 -8.53
C LEU A 69 -9.69 21.50 -8.11
N GLN A 70 -10.65 22.23 -8.68
CA GLN A 70 -10.84 23.65 -8.43
C GLN A 70 -12.11 23.96 -7.62
N ASN A 71 -13.16 23.16 -7.82
CA ASN A 71 -14.49 23.45 -7.29
C ASN A 71 -14.97 22.44 -6.23
N SER A 72 -14.06 21.56 -5.77
CA SER A 72 -14.36 20.61 -4.69
C SER A 72 -13.26 20.59 -3.63
N PRO A 73 -13.51 20.08 -2.43
CA PRO A 73 -12.51 19.94 -1.38
C PRO A 73 -11.52 18.79 -1.61
N PHE A 74 -11.61 18.06 -2.71
CA PHE A 74 -10.80 16.88 -3.02
C PHE A 74 -9.27 17.10 -2.93
N PRO A 75 -8.68 18.24 -3.36
CA PRO A 75 -7.24 18.49 -3.18
C PRO A 75 -6.81 18.48 -1.70
N ASN A 76 -7.68 18.93 -0.79
CA ASN A 76 -7.40 18.86 0.65
C ASN A 76 -7.41 17.39 1.13
N TYR A 77 -8.37 16.58 0.66
CA TYR A 77 -8.42 15.15 0.99
C TYR A 77 -7.16 14.42 0.50
N LEU A 78 -6.71 14.73 -0.71
CA LEU A 78 -5.49 14.17 -1.28
C LEU A 78 -4.26 14.54 -0.45
N ARG A 79 -4.13 15.80 -0.08
CA ARG A 79 -3.06 16.30 0.78
C ARG A 79 -3.09 15.61 2.16
N ASN A 80 -4.26 15.55 2.79
CA ASN A 80 -4.43 14.93 4.11
C ASN A 80 -4.02 13.45 4.07
N SER A 81 -4.51 12.69 3.09
CA SER A 81 -4.12 11.30 2.91
C SER A 81 -2.62 11.14 2.70
N LEU A 82 -1.99 11.92 1.80
CA LEU A 82 -0.56 11.85 1.57
C LEU A 82 0.26 12.12 2.83
N VAL A 83 -0.10 13.16 3.59
CA VAL A 83 0.59 13.53 4.82
C VAL A 83 0.43 12.43 5.89
N VAL A 84 -0.80 12.01 6.16
CA VAL A 84 -1.10 11.00 7.19
C VAL A 84 -0.43 9.66 6.83
N CYS A 85 -0.60 9.19 5.59
CA CYS A 85 -0.03 7.91 5.16
C CYS A 85 1.50 7.92 5.17
N THR A 86 2.12 9.03 4.73
CA THR A 86 3.59 9.14 4.73
C THR A 86 4.14 9.14 6.16
N ILE A 87 3.57 9.95 7.06
CA ILE A 87 4.07 10.06 8.44
C ILE A 87 3.85 8.74 9.18
N SER A 88 2.66 8.12 9.07
CA SER A 88 2.37 6.84 9.72
C SER A 88 3.26 5.72 9.18
N THR A 89 3.55 5.70 7.88
CA THR A 89 4.46 4.72 7.26
C THR A 89 5.88 4.88 7.80
N VAL A 90 6.41 6.11 7.82
CA VAL A 90 7.76 6.38 8.34
C VAL A 90 7.85 5.98 9.83
N ALA A 91 6.84 6.32 10.63
CA ALA A 91 6.77 5.95 12.03
C ALA A 91 6.72 4.42 12.22
N ALA A 92 5.83 3.73 11.49
CA ALA A 92 5.69 2.27 11.57
C ALA A 92 6.98 1.55 11.16
N VAL A 93 7.61 1.97 10.06
CA VAL A 93 8.88 1.40 9.57
C VAL A 93 10.01 1.62 10.59
N THR A 94 10.13 2.83 11.13
CA THR A 94 11.20 3.15 12.08
C THR A 94 11.05 2.35 13.38
N ILE A 95 9.85 2.33 13.96
CA ILE A 95 9.57 1.59 15.19
C ILE A 95 9.74 0.08 14.96
N SER A 96 9.23 -0.44 13.85
CA SER A 96 9.33 -1.87 13.53
C SER A 96 10.78 -2.31 13.26
N LEU A 97 11.59 -1.47 12.61
CA LEU A 97 13.01 -1.76 12.39
C LEU A 97 13.79 -1.88 13.71
N ILE A 98 13.59 -0.94 14.63
CA ILE A 98 14.24 -0.95 15.95
C ILE A 98 13.77 -2.17 16.74
N THR A 99 12.47 -2.43 16.75
CA THR A 99 11.88 -3.55 17.49
C THR A 99 12.32 -4.91 16.92
N ALA A 100 12.26 -5.07 15.60
CA ALA A 100 12.69 -6.29 14.92
C ALA A 100 14.18 -6.55 15.10
N TYR A 101 15.00 -5.50 15.07
CA TYR A 101 16.43 -5.61 15.38
C TYR A 101 16.66 -6.13 16.81
N GLY A 102 15.94 -5.56 17.80
CA GLY A 102 16.01 -6.04 19.16
C GLY A 102 15.66 -7.52 19.30
N PHE A 103 14.59 -7.99 18.65
CA PHE A 103 14.19 -9.40 18.64
C PHE A 103 15.19 -10.29 17.87
N SER A 104 15.75 -9.83 16.77
CA SER A 104 16.66 -10.61 15.94
C SER A 104 18.02 -10.85 16.65
N ARG A 105 18.52 -9.85 17.40
CA ARG A 105 19.81 -9.91 18.07
C ARG A 105 19.76 -10.52 19.47
N ASN A 106 18.59 -10.57 20.11
CA ASN A 106 18.41 -11.16 21.44
C ASN A 106 17.56 -12.44 21.36
N ARG A 107 18.08 -13.47 20.68
CA ARG A 107 17.35 -14.73 20.46
C ARG A 107 17.10 -15.52 21.75
N ASP A 108 17.99 -15.43 22.71
CA ASP A 108 17.94 -16.17 23.99
C ASP A 108 17.11 -15.46 25.07
N PHE A 109 16.51 -14.31 24.72
CA PHE A 109 15.68 -13.57 25.66
C PHE A 109 14.45 -14.39 26.07
N ARG A 110 14.35 -14.66 27.41
CA ARG A 110 13.21 -15.36 27.99
C ARG A 110 11.96 -14.52 27.79
N GLY A 111 10.96 -15.02 27.07
CA GLY A 111 9.73 -14.29 26.74
C GLY A 111 9.66 -13.76 25.31
N ARG A 112 10.75 -13.86 24.51
CA ARG A 112 10.73 -13.48 23.09
C ARG A 112 9.55 -14.09 22.33
N GLY A 113 9.34 -15.40 22.47
CA GLY A 113 8.23 -16.11 21.81
C GLY A 113 6.86 -15.59 22.25
N LEU A 114 6.67 -15.36 23.55
CA LEU A 114 5.41 -14.83 24.08
C LEU A 114 5.14 -13.42 23.55
N LEU A 115 6.13 -12.54 23.55
CA LEU A 115 5.97 -11.17 23.02
C LEU A 115 5.64 -11.18 21.53
N LEU A 116 6.31 -12.03 20.73
CA LEU A 116 6.01 -12.15 19.29
C LEU A 116 4.60 -12.69 19.05
N ILE A 117 4.16 -13.69 19.84
CA ILE A 117 2.79 -14.19 19.77
C ILE A 117 1.81 -13.07 20.13
N LEU A 118 2.04 -12.32 21.19
CA LEU A 118 1.17 -11.21 21.57
C LEU A 118 1.07 -10.15 20.47
N VAL A 119 2.22 -9.78 19.86
CA VAL A 119 2.24 -8.85 18.73
C VAL A 119 1.40 -9.36 17.56
N ILE A 120 1.54 -10.64 17.18
CA ILE A 120 0.76 -11.23 16.09
C ILE A 120 -0.73 -11.35 16.46
N CYS A 121 -1.05 -11.72 17.71
CA CYS A 121 -2.43 -11.84 18.18
C CYS A 121 -3.21 -10.53 18.08
N THR A 122 -2.55 -9.36 18.11
CA THR A 122 -3.24 -8.08 17.88
C THR A 122 -3.88 -7.99 16.50
N GLN A 123 -3.34 -8.69 15.49
CA GLN A 123 -3.89 -8.73 14.13
C GLN A 123 -5.19 -9.56 14.02
N LEU A 124 -5.48 -10.41 15.01
CA LEU A 124 -6.70 -11.22 15.03
C LEU A 124 -7.92 -10.40 15.48
N PHE A 125 -7.71 -9.25 16.08
CA PHE A 125 -8.81 -8.39 16.49
C PHE A 125 -9.38 -7.64 15.28
N PRO A 126 -10.69 -7.72 15.04
CA PRO A 126 -11.34 -6.89 14.02
C PRO A 126 -11.21 -5.41 14.40
N TYR A 127 -10.56 -4.63 13.54
CA TYR A 127 -10.32 -3.19 13.79
C TYR A 127 -11.59 -2.39 14.05
N VAL A 128 -12.72 -2.84 13.47
CA VAL A 128 -14.04 -2.20 13.69
C VAL A 128 -14.41 -2.13 15.18
N ILE A 129 -14.06 -3.15 15.97
CA ILE A 129 -14.36 -3.18 17.41
C ILE A 129 -13.55 -2.12 18.17
N LEU A 130 -12.37 -1.76 17.67
CA LEU A 130 -11.49 -0.78 18.29
C LEU A 130 -11.92 0.67 18.03
N ILE A 131 -12.84 0.92 17.10
CA ILE A 131 -13.25 2.28 16.72
C ILE A 131 -13.83 3.03 17.93
N THR A 132 -14.79 2.44 18.64
CA THR A 132 -15.47 3.10 19.76
C THR A 132 -14.53 3.45 20.92
N PRO A 133 -13.70 2.52 21.45
CA PRO A 133 -12.76 2.87 22.51
C PRO A 133 -11.69 3.88 22.06
N LEU A 134 -11.18 3.78 20.83
CA LEU A 134 -10.22 4.74 20.30
C LEU A 134 -10.82 6.13 20.11
N TYR A 135 -12.07 6.21 19.61
CA TYR A 135 -12.78 7.48 19.54
C TYR A 135 -12.89 8.12 20.92
N SER A 136 -13.31 7.38 21.94
CA SER A 136 -13.42 7.89 23.31
C SER A 136 -12.09 8.37 23.87
N MET A 137 -11.00 7.64 23.61
CA MET A 137 -9.64 8.04 24.03
C MET A 137 -9.21 9.33 23.35
N PHE A 138 -9.35 9.42 22.02
CA PHE A 138 -8.96 10.62 21.27
C PHE A 138 -9.85 11.82 21.59
N PHE A 139 -11.13 11.59 21.85
CA PHE A 139 -12.03 12.64 22.30
C PHE A 139 -11.60 13.22 23.65
N ALA A 140 -11.25 12.36 24.61
CA ALA A 140 -10.82 12.78 25.95
C ALA A 140 -9.54 13.63 25.94
N VAL A 141 -8.65 13.42 24.94
CA VAL A 141 -7.40 14.20 24.80
C VAL A 141 -7.49 15.30 23.71
N GLY A 142 -8.69 15.56 23.15
CA GLY A 142 -8.91 16.62 22.16
C GLY A 142 -8.28 16.36 20.79
N LEU A 143 -8.10 15.10 20.39
CA LEU A 143 -7.49 14.71 19.11
C LEU A 143 -8.53 14.33 18.02
N ILE A 144 -9.82 14.55 18.24
CA ILE A 144 -10.82 14.43 17.17
C ILE A 144 -10.62 15.58 16.17
N ASN A 145 -10.77 15.28 14.88
CA ASN A 145 -10.44 16.20 13.78
C ASN A 145 -8.98 16.66 13.73
N ASN A 146 -8.07 15.92 14.36
CA ASN A 146 -6.64 16.15 14.28
C ASN A 146 -5.96 15.00 13.53
N PRO A 147 -5.19 15.26 12.43
CA PRO A 147 -4.50 14.22 11.68
C PRO A 147 -3.60 13.30 12.53
N LEU A 148 -3.14 13.77 13.68
CA LEU A 148 -2.31 12.98 14.60
C LEU A 148 -3.04 11.73 15.10
N SER A 149 -4.35 11.78 15.31
CA SER A 149 -5.13 10.59 15.71
C SER A 149 -5.07 9.49 14.64
N LEU A 150 -5.14 9.84 13.36
CA LEU A 150 -4.97 8.90 12.25
C LEU A 150 -3.54 8.38 12.17
N VAL A 151 -2.55 9.26 12.29
CA VAL A 151 -1.13 8.86 12.28
C VAL A 151 -0.85 7.83 13.36
N LEU A 152 -1.33 8.05 14.58
CA LEU A 152 -1.15 7.10 15.70
C LEU A 152 -1.89 5.79 15.45
N SER A 153 -3.14 5.86 14.98
CA SER A 153 -3.95 4.67 14.68
C SER A 153 -3.32 3.82 13.58
N TYR A 154 -2.95 4.44 12.46
CA TYR A 154 -2.37 3.73 11.31
C TYR A 154 -0.98 3.18 11.62
N THR A 155 -0.17 3.91 12.40
CA THR A 155 1.10 3.39 12.89
C THR A 155 0.87 2.13 13.73
N ALA A 156 -0.01 2.19 14.72
CA ALA A 156 -0.30 1.06 15.60
C ALA A 156 -0.83 -0.17 14.83
N MET A 157 -1.72 0.03 13.85
CA MET A 157 -2.26 -1.04 13.02
C MET A 157 -1.21 -1.75 12.18
N ASN A 158 -0.24 -1.01 11.66
CA ASN A 158 0.79 -1.56 10.76
C ASN A 158 1.97 -2.20 11.52
N LEU A 159 2.22 -1.81 12.77
CA LEU A 159 3.37 -2.28 13.55
C LEU A 159 3.50 -3.81 13.64
N PRO A 160 2.47 -4.59 13.96
CA PRO A 160 2.62 -6.03 14.16
C PRO A 160 3.13 -6.74 12.90
N PHE A 161 2.53 -6.46 11.77
CA PHE A 161 2.94 -7.04 10.48
C PHE A 161 4.34 -6.57 10.09
N ALA A 162 4.62 -5.28 10.25
CA ALA A 162 5.91 -4.68 9.94
C ALA A 162 7.04 -5.29 10.77
N ILE A 163 6.84 -5.49 12.09
CA ILE A 163 7.80 -6.14 12.99
C ILE A 163 8.06 -7.57 12.53
N TYR A 164 6.99 -8.34 12.26
CA TYR A 164 7.13 -9.73 11.86
C TYR A 164 7.91 -9.88 10.54
N LEU A 165 7.58 -9.09 9.54
CA LEU A 165 8.22 -9.15 8.23
C LEU A 165 9.69 -8.71 8.31
N LEU A 166 9.99 -7.61 9.01
CA LEU A 166 11.36 -7.16 9.21
C LEU A 166 12.19 -8.13 10.04
N LEU A 167 11.59 -8.76 11.06
CA LEU A 167 12.28 -9.76 11.86
C LEU A 167 12.75 -10.93 11.00
N GLY A 168 11.85 -11.47 10.13
CA GLY A 168 12.21 -12.52 9.20
C GLY A 168 13.37 -12.14 8.27
N TYR A 169 13.40 -10.88 7.81
CA TYR A 169 14.49 -10.37 6.99
C TYR A 169 15.79 -10.20 7.79
N LEU A 170 15.71 -9.57 8.97
CA LEU A 170 16.89 -9.33 9.80
C LEU A 170 17.53 -10.61 10.34
N ASP A 171 16.73 -11.67 10.54
CA ASP A 171 17.25 -12.99 10.95
C ASP A 171 18.12 -13.65 9.88
N THR A 172 18.08 -13.21 8.62
CA THR A 172 18.99 -13.66 7.55
C THR A 172 20.33 -12.92 7.53
N ILE A 173 20.44 -11.79 8.23
CA ILE A 173 21.67 -10.97 8.27
C ILE A 173 22.60 -11.50 9.36
N PRO A 174 23.87 -11.87 9.03
CA PRO A 174 24.84 -12.37 10.01
C PRO A 174 25.08 -11.38 11.16
N GLN A 175 25.21 -11.90 12.39
CA GLN A 175 25.48 -11.09 13.58
C GLN A 175 26.92 -10.55 13.63
N ASP A 176 27.84 -11.18 12.92
CA ASP A 176 29.25 -10.78 12.83
C ASP A 176 29.41 -9.32 12.36
N LEU A 177 28.46 -8.82 11.55
CA LEU A 177 28.45 -7.42 11.11
C LEU A 177 28.20 -6.45 12.27
N ASP A 178 27.37 -6.84 13.20
CA ASP A 178 27.10 -6.05 14.42
C ASP A 178 28.31 -6.04 15.34
N GLU A 179 28.99 -7.21 15.47
CA GLU A 179 30.19 -7.35 16.30
C GLU A 179 31.34 -6.54 15.73
N ALA A 180 31.60 -6.61 14.43
CA ALA A 180 32.61 -5.81 13.75
C ALA A 180 32.37 -4.31 13.98
N ALA A 181 31.13 -3.86 13.76
CA ALA A 181 30.78 -2.44 13.98
C ALA A 181 30.93 -2.01 15.46
N LYS A 182 30.67 -2.91 16.42
CA LYS A 182 30.92 -2.62 17.85
C LYS A 182 32.40 -2.50 18.16
N LEU A 183 33.25 -3.32 17.55
CA LEU A 183 34.72 -3.21 17.69
C LEU A 183 35.25 -1.89 17.15
N ASP A 184 34.59 -1.34 16.10
CA ASP A 184 34.85 -0.01 15.55
C ASP A 184 34.26 1.14 16.41
N GLY A 185 33.64 0.83 17.55
CA GLY A 185 33.08 1.82 18.47
C GLY A 185 31.69 2.35 18.11
N ALA A 186 30.98 1.70 17.18
CA ALA A 186 29.64 2.13 16.81
C ALA A 186 28.62 1.84 17.90
N SER A 187 27.76 2.84 18.22
CA SER A 187 26.60 2.65 19.08
C SER A 187 25.53 1.79 18.40
N THR A 188 24.63 1.18 19.18
CA THR A 188 23.52 0.36 18.64
C THR A 188 22.67 1.12 17.62
N ILE A 189 22.38 2.39 17.84
CA ILE A 189 21.65 3.23 16.89
C ILE A 189 22.41 3.40 15.58
N GLN A 190 23.73 3.61 15.66
CA GLN A 190 24.59 3.70 14.47
C GLN A 190 24.65 2.38 13.72
N ILE A 191 24.69 1.24 14.41
CA ILE A 191 24.62 -0.09 13.79
C ILE A 191 23.32 -0.25 13.04
N ILE A 192 22.17 0.04 13.66
CA ILE A 192 20.85 -0.07 13.04
C ILE A 192 20.78 0.77 11.76
N PHE A 193 21.12 2.06 11.84
CA PHE A 193 20.85 2.99 10.73
C PHE A 193 21.99 3.05 9.70
N LYS A 194 23.26 2.79 10.07
CA LYS A 194 24.39 2.89 9.15
C LYS A 194 24.86 1.54 8.58
N VAL A 195 24.61 0.43 9.29
CA VAL A 195 25.06 -0.90 8.87
C VAL A 195 23.86 -1.75 8.44
N ILE A 196 22.88 -1.93 9.33
CA ILE A 196 21.77 -2.86 9.11
C ILE A 196 20.73 -2.31 8.14
N LEU A 197 20.31 -1.06 8.28
CA LEU A 197 19.29 -0.46 7.41
C LEU A 197 19.66 -0.50 5.92
N PRO A 198 20.91 -0.17 5.48
CA PRO A 198 21.30 -0.31 4.07
C PRO A 198 21.22 -1.74 3.55
N ILE A 199 21.60 -2.74 4.36
CA ILE A 199 21.53 -4.15 4.00
C ILE A 199 20.07 -4.64 3.98
N ALA A 200 19.28 -4.23 4.98
CA ALA A 200 17.87 -4.59 5.12
C ALA A 200 16.96 -3.75 4.21
N TRP A 201 17.51 -2.85 3.40
CA TRP A 201 16.73 -1.89 2.60
C TRP A 201 15.60 -2.53 1.76
N PRO A 202 15.80 -3.68 1.09
CA PRO A 202 14.72 -4.32 0.34
C PRO A 202 13.54 -4.73 1.25
N GLY A 203 13.82 -5.32 2.41
CA GLY A 203 12.80 -5.66 3.40
C GLY A 203 12.08 -4.42 3.95
N VAL A 204 12.83 -3.35 4.22
CA VAL A 204 12.28 -2.05 4.67
C VAL A 204 11.35 -1.45 3.61
N VAL A 205 11.73 -1.50 2.34
CA VAL A 205 10.89 -1.04 1.22
C VAL A 205 9.59 -1.83 1.16
N THR A 206 9.65 -3.15 1.30
CA THR A 206 8.45 -4.01 1.28
C THR A 206 7.49 -3.64 2.41
N VAL A 207 8.00 -3.43 3.62
CA VAL A 207 7.20 -2.97 4.77
C VAL A 207 6.61 -1.59 4.53
N ALA A 208 7.41 -0.66 4.00
CA ALA A 208 6.97 0.71 3.73
C ALA A 208 5.82 0.74 2.71
N VAL A 209 5.92 -0.04 1.62
CA VAL A 209 4.84 -0.17 0.62
C VAL A 209 3.57 -0.71 1.26
N ASN A 210 3.69 -1.80 2.02
CA ASN A 210 2.52 -2.41 2.67
C ASN A 210 1.86 -1.44 3.66
N ALA A 211 2.65 -0.78 4.52
CA ALA A 211 2.13 0.18 5.49
C ALA A 211 1.48 1.39 4.82
N PHE A 212 2.07 1.91 3.73
CA PHE A 212 1.50 3.02 2.99
C PHE A 212 0.17 2.64 2.33
N VAL A 213 0.12 1.51 1.61
CA VAL A 213 -1.11 1.04 0.94
C VAL A 213 -2.21 0.78 1.97
N SER A 214 -1.89 0.10 3.08
CA SER A 214 -2.83 -0.16 4.17
C SER A 214 -3.41 1.13 4.77
N ALA A 215 -2.56 2.15 4.99
CA ALA A 215 -3.00 3.45 5.48
C ALA A 215 -3.79 4.25 4.42
N TRP A 216 -3.41 4.10 3.14
CA TRP A 216 -4.06 4.80 2.02
C TRP A 216 -5.50 4.35 1.79
N ASP A 217 -5.75 3.05 1.91
CA ASP A 217 -7.06 2.45 1.70
C ASP A 217 -7.95 2.50 2.96
N GLU A 218 -7.42 2.99 4.09
CA GLU A 218 -8.15 2.98 5.34
C GLU A 218 -9.30 4.00 5.32
N PHE A 219 -10.49 3.53 5.68
CA PHE A 219 -11.73 4.29 5.61
C PHE A 219 -12.40 4.50 6.97
N LEU A 220 -12.44 3.46 7.81
CA LEU A 220 -13.31 3.43 9.00
C LEU A 220 -12.84 4.36 10.11
N PHE A 221 -11.53 4.36 10.41
CA PHE A 221 -10.96 5.29 11.38
C PHE A 221 -11.03 6.73 10.88
N ALA A 222 -10.73 6.94 9.58
CA ALA A 222 -10.83 8.26 8.98
C ALA A 222 -12.27 8.79 9.02
N LEU A 223 -13.27 7.98 8.69
CA LEU A 223 -14.70 8.35 8.76
C LEU A 223 -15.10 8.74 10.17
N THR A 224 -14.57 8.05 11.18
CA THR A 224 -14.97 8.24 12.57
C THR A 224 -14.24 9.39 13.23
N LEU A 225 -12.93 9.54 12.98
CA LEU A 225 -12.08 10.51 13.66
C LEU A 225 -12.01 11.86 12.96
N MET A 226 -12.27 11.91 11.62
CA MET A 226 -12.23 13.12 10.80
C MET A 226 -13.63 13.50 10.37
N THR A 227 -14.39 14.13 11.26
CA THR A 227 -15.79 14.53 11.01
C THR A 227 -15.90 15.87 10.28
N ALA A 228 -14.90 16.76 10.43
CA ALA A 228 -14.86 18.04 9.71
C ALA A 228 -14.42 17.81 8.26
N ASP A 229 -15.08 18.48 7.32
CA ASP A 229 -14.88 18.24 5.88
C ASP A 229 -13.44 18.51 5.43
N GLU A 230 -12.82 19.55 5.94
CA GLU A 230 -11.43 19.93 5.64
C GLU A 230 -10.39 18.88 6.08
N ASN A 231 -10.73 18.00 7.03
CA ASN A 231 -9.82 17.00 7.59
C ASN A 231 -9.98 15.60 6.99
N LYS A 232 -10.98 15.40 6.14
CA LYS A 232 -11.23 14.10 5.51
C LYS A 232 -10.05 13.60 4.70
N THR A 233 -9.92 12.28 4.64
CA THR A 233 -9.00 11.57 3.75
C THR A 233 -9.67 11.25 2.41
N VAL A 234 -8.89 10.81 1.42
CA VAL A 234 -9.40 10.44 0.08
C VAL A 234 -10.53 9.42 0.14
N PRO A 235 -10.43 8.28 0.85
CA PRO A 235 -11.53 7.31 0.89
C PRO A 235 -12.83 7.90 1.45
N VAL A 236 -12.74 8.70 2.51
CA VAL A 236 -13.91 9.35 3.13
C VAL A 236 -14.47 10.44 2.24
N GLY A 237 -13.62 11.27 1.63
CA GLY A 237 -14.04 12.30 0.69
C GLY A 237 -14.68 11.72 -0.57
N LEU A 238 -14.17 10.60 -1.07
CA LEU A 238 -14.71 9.90 -2.23
C LEU A 238 -16.10 9.33 -1.91
N ALA A 239 -16.29 8.78 -0.72
CA ALA A 239 -17.61 8.34 -0.25
C ALA A 239 -18.64 9.48 -0.20
N GLY A 240 -18.20 10.73 0.02
CA GLY A 240 -19.05 11.91 0.01
C GLY A 240 -19.65 12.26 -1.37
N PHE A 241 -19.10 11.77 -2.47
CA PHE A 241 -19.67 11.95 -3.81
C PHE A 241 -20.87 11.01 -4.09
N PHE A 242 -21.09 10.01 -3.23
CA PHE A 242 -22.30 9.19 -3.22
C PHE A 242 -23.37 9.91 -2.41
N GLY A 243 -24.19 10.74 -3.08
CA GLY A 243 -25.29 11.45 -2.42
C GLY A 243 -26.49 10.53 -2.13
N GLU A 244 -27.35 10.96 -1.21
CA GLU A 244 -28.53 10.19 -0.80
C GLU A 244 -29.51 9.94 -1.97
N TYR A 245 -29.66 10.92 -2.87
CA TYR A 245 -30.59 10.85 -4.00
C TYR A 245 -29.89 10.77 -5.36
N THR A 246 -28.68 11.31 -5.47
CA THR A 246 -27.94 11.36 -6.73
C THR A 246 -26.44 11.14 -6.46
N THR A 247 -25.83 10.23 -7.21
CA THR A 247 -24.38 10.01 -7.17
C THR A 247 -23.72 10.78 -8.30
N GLN A 248 -22.67 11.52 -7.99
CA GLN A 248 -21.88 12.25 -8.99
C GLN A 248 -20.83 11.31 -9.61
N TRP A 249 -21.30 10.42 -10.48
CA TRP A 249 -20.44 9.35 -11.04
C TRP A 249 -19.23 9.87 -11.81
N ASN A 250 -19.37 10.99 -12.49
CA ASN A 250 -18.25 11.66 -13.16
C ASN A 250 -17.14 12.04 -12.18
N LEU A 251 -17.48 12.62 -11.02
CA LEU A 251 -16.51 12.99 -9.98
C LEU A 251 -15.96 11.76 -9.25
N VAL A 252 -16.81 10.75 -8.97
CA VAL A 252 -16.37 9.47 -8.38
C VAL A 252 -15.30 8.83 -9.26
N MET A 253 -15.54 8.69 -10.57
CA MET A 253 -14.58 8.07 -11.49
C MET A 253 -13.30 8.91 -11.63
N THR A 254 -13.43 10.23 -11.73
CA THR A 254 -12.29 11.14 -11.82
C THR A 254 -11.44 11.11 -10.54
N ALA A 255 -12.09 11.15 -9.37
CA ALA A 255 -11.42 11.04 -8.08
C ALA A 255 -10.73 9.69 -7.91
N SER A 256 -11.37 8.59 -8.36
CA SER A 256 -10.77 7.24 -8.33
C SER A 256 -9.49 7.16 -9.17
N VAL A 257 -9.49 7.76 -10.38
CA VAL A 257 -8.28 7.83 -11.23
C VAL A 257 -7.15 8.56 -10.50
N ILE A 258 -7.43 9.76 -9.97
CA ILE A 258 -6.40 10.55 -9.26
C ILE A 258 -5.93 9.81 -8.00
N SER A 259 -6.84 9.19 -7.25
CA SER A 259 -6.52 8.45 -6.02
C SER A 259 -5.64 7.23 -6.26
N THR A 260 -5.69 6.65 -7.46
CA THR A 260 -4.83 5.50 -7.83
C THR A 260 -3.38 5.93 -8.10
N LEU A 261 -3.14 7.20 -8.49
CA LEU A 261 -1.81 7.65 -8.91
C LEU A 261 -0.73 7.53 -7.83
N PRO A 262 -0.93 7.92 -6.55
CA PRO A 262 0.10 7.80 -5.53
C PRO A 262 0.55 6.36 -5.30
N THR A 263 -0.40 5.43 -5.22
CA THR A 263 -0.12 3.99 -5.04
C THR A 263 0.60 3.43 -6.28
N LEU A 264 0.17 3.81 -7.48
CA LEU A 264 0.80 3.39 -8.74
C LEU A 264 2.24 3.92 -8.85
N VAL A 265 2.48 5.19 -8.52
CA VAL A 265 3.82 5.79 -8.51
C VAL A 265 4.71 5.07 -7.49
N LEU A 266 4.22 4.84 -6.27
CA LEU A 266 4.94 4.10 -5.25
C LEU A 266 5.34 2.71 -5.76
N PHE A 267 4.40 1.97 -6.36
CA PHE A 267 4.67 0.65 -6.94
C PHE A 267 5.71 0.71 -8.07
N MET A 268 5.58 1.65 -9.01
CA MET A 268 6.53 1.79 -10.13
C MET A 268 7.95 2.11 -9.65
N LEU A 269 8.10 2.92 -8.61
CA LEU A 269 9.41 3.26 -8.05
C LEU A 269 10.08 2.05 -7.36
N LEU A 270 9.28 1.17 -6.76
CA LEU A 270 9.77 0.12 -5.88
C LEU A 270 9.75 -1.28 -6.49
N GLN A 271 8.99 -1.51 -7.60
CA GLN A 271 8.83 -2.81 -8.25
C GLN A 271 10.16 -3.50 -8.63
N ARG A 272 11.16 -2.72 -9.07
CA ARG A 272 12.47 -3.28 -9.47
C ARG A 272 13.18 -3.95 -8.29
N LYS A 273 13.01 -3.42 -7.08
CA LYS A 273 13.61 -3.98 -5.85
C LYS A 273 12.79 -5.16 -5.32
N LEU A 274 11.47 -5.12 -5.45
CA LEU A 274 10.58 -6.21 -5.06
C LEU A 274 10.78 -7.47 -5.93
N VAL A 275 10.97 -7.30 -7.24
CA VAL A 275 11.15 -8.43 -8.18
C VAL A 275 12.50 -9.11 -8.04
N SER A 276 13.59 -8.35 -7.74
CA SER A 276 14.92 -8.93 -7.55
C SER A 276 14.97 -9.92 -6.38
N ASP A 277 14.25 -9.65 -5.31
CA ASP A 277 14.25 -10.46 -4.09
C ASP A 277 13.39 -11.73 -4.23
N LEU A 278 12.27 -11.65 -4.96
CA LEU A 278 11.46 -12.82 -5.31
C LEU A 278 12.24 -13.80 -6.21
N ALA A 279 13.03 -13.27 -7.17
CA ALA A 279 13.87 -14.09 -8.03
C ALA A 279 15.03 -14.73 -7.26
N ALA A 280 15.66 -14.02 -6.32
CA ALA A 280 16.72 -14.57 -5.47
C ALA A 280 16.22 -15.63 -4.48
N GLY A 281 14.95 -15.52 -4.02
CA GLY A 281 14.32 -16.52 -3.16
C GLY A 281 13.91 -17.81 -3.89
N ALA A 282 13.53 -17.69 -5.17
CA ALA A 282 13.10 -18.83 -6.00
C ALA A 282 14.27 -19.75 -6.49
N VAL A 283 15.51 -19.29 -6.41
CA VAL A 283 16.71 -20.05 -6.85
C VAL A 283 17.30 -20.91 -5.72
N LYS A 284 16.74 -20.90 -4.52
CA LYS A 284 17.20 -21.70 -3.37
C LYS A 284 16.38 -22.98 -3.14
N LEU A 285 15.73 -23.51 -4.19
CA LEU A 285 15.08 -24.84 -4.19
C LEU A 285 15.84 -25.80 -5.10
#